data_e9c64fbbc284899894bffa03df7b8e78
#
_entry.id   e9c64fbbc284899894bffa03df7b8e78
#
_cell.length_a   1.000
_cell.length_b   1.000
_cell.length_c   1.000
_cell.angle_alpha   90.00
_cell.angle_beta   90.00
_cell.angle_gamma   90.00
#
_symmetry.space_group_name_H-M   'P 1'
#
loop_
_entity.id
_entity.type
_entity.pdbx_description
1 polymer ?
#
loop_
_entity_poly.entity_id
_entity_poly.type
_entity_poly.pdbx_seq_one_letter_code
_entity_poly.pdbx_strand_id
1 'polypeptide(L)'
;MTADGTISIRVNGEHRRVMAGISFADLANELGLDPARVAVERNLEIVPRTTLADVIVADGDEIEIVTFVGGGDHEVPQDLGDSWTVAGRTFTSRLIVGTGKYKSFEENAAAVAASGAEIVTVAVRRVNISDRSAPLLMDYIDPKKITYLPNTAGCFTADDAIRTLRLAREAGGWNLVKLEVLGEAKSLYPDMRETLKATEVLVREGFEPMVYCVDDPIAAKQLEEAGAVAIMPLGAPIGSGLGIQNRVTIRLIVEGAKVPVLVDAGVGTASDAAVAMELGCDGVLMNTAIAEARDPVRMARAMKLAVESGRLAYRSGRMGLRRYADPSSPLAGLI
;
A
#
# COMPACT_ATOMS: atom_id res chain seq x y z
N MET A 1 15.48 -32.69 -23.98
CA MET A 1 15.56 -33.62 -22.83
C MET A 1 16.99 -34.11 -22.72
N THR A 2 17.60 -33.92 -21.59
CA THR A 2 18.91 -34.49 -21.28
C THR A 2 18.75 -35.99 -20.98
N ALA A 3 19.86 -36.77 -21.11
CA ALA A 3 19.85 -38.26 -20.91
C ALA A 3 19.39 -38.68 -19.48
N ASP A 4 19.24 -37.78 -18.56
CA ASP A 4 18.84 -38.00 -17.17
C ASP A 4 17.36 -37.65 -16.86
N GLY A 5 16.54 -37.41 -17.88
CA GLY A 5 15.11 -37.13 -17.72
C GLY A 5 14.79 -35.75 -17.06
N THR A 6 15.77 -34.84 -17.05
CA THR A 6 15.58 -33.47 -16.52
C THR A 6 15.41 -32.44 -17.62
N ILE A 7 14.77 -31.32 -17.27
CA ILE A 7 14.62 -30.11 -18.08
C ILE A 7 15.33 -28.95 -17.40
N SER A 8 15.73 -27.93 -18.18
CA SER A 8 16.35 -26.71 -17.70
C SER A 8 15.34 -25.57 -17.74
N ILE A 9 15.16 -24.87 -16.63
CA ILE A 9 14.24 -23.74 -16.48
C ILE A 9 14.94 -22.57 -15.80
N ARG A 10 14.33 -21.41 -15.83
CA ARG A 10 14.74 -20.27 -15.01
C ARG A 10 13.61 -19.92 -14.05
N VAL A 11 13.88 -19.89 -12.74
CA VAL A 11 12.90 -19.53 -11.71
C VAL A 11 13.40 -18.29 -10.96
N ASN A 12 12.64 -17.21 -10.98
CA ASN A 12 13.01 -15.91 -10.38
C ASN A 12 14.42 -15.45 -10.80
N GLY A 13 14.78 -15.67 -12.07
CA GLY A 13 16.07 -15.31 -12.63
C GLY A 13 17.19 -16.34 -12.41
N GLU A 14 17.00 -17.40 -11.59
CA GLU A 14 17.99 -18.44 -11.33
C GLU A 14 17.77 -19.67 -12.23
N HIS A 15 18.86 -20.18 -12.82
CA HIS A 15 18.81 -21.44 -13.58
C HIS A 15 18.63 -22.63 -12.65
N ARG A 16 17.67 -23.50 -12.98
CA ARG A 16 17.39 -24.75 -12.26
C ARG A 16 17.18 -25.92 -13.20
N ARG A 17 17.51 -27.10 -12.71
CA ARG A 17 17.16 -28.38 -13.34
C ARG A 17 16.07 -29.05 -12.49
N VAL A 18 15.00 -29.47 -13.15
CA VAL A 18 13.89 -30.18 -12.53
C VAL A 18 13.53 -31.42 -13.36
N MET A 19 12.79 -32.33 -12.78
CA MET A 19 12.33 -33.52 -13.48
C MET A 19 11.35 -33.14 -14.60
N ALA A 20 11.52 -33.74 -15.78
CA ALA A 20 10.56 -33.57 -16.87
C ALA A 20 9.18 -34.11 -16.46
N GLY A 21 8.13 -33.35 -16.78
CA GLY A 21 6.75 -33.69 -16.41
C GLY A 21 6.31 -33.19 -15.03
N ILE A 22 7.13 -32.38 -14.34
CA ILE A 22 6.73 -31.73 -13.09
C ILE A 22 5.64 -30.69 -13.36
N SER A 23 4.61 -30.65 -12.53
CA SER A 23 3.60 -29.59 -12.55
C SER A 23 4.11 -28.34 -11.83
N PHE A 24 3.45 -27.18 -12.04
CA PHE A 24 3.78 -25.96 -11.27
C PHE A 24 3.49 -26.12 -9.79
N ALA A 25 2.48 -26.92 -9.40
CA ALA A 25 2.21 -27.22 -8.00
C ALA A 25 3.34 -28.04 -7.38
N ASP A 26 3.85 -29.05 -8.07
CA ASP A 26 4.95 -29.86 -7.59
C ASP A 26 6.26 -29.07 -7.55
N LEU A 27 6.50 -28.21 -8.55
CA LEU A 27 7.64 -27.29 -8.55
C LEU A 27 7.58 -26.35 -7.31
N ALA A 28 6.42 -25.79 -6.97
CA ALA A 28 6.25 -24.97 -5.77
C ALA A 28 6.58 -25.80 -4.49
N ASN A 29 6.08 -27.03 -4.41
CA ASN A 29 6.38 -27.93 -3.27
C ASN A 29 7.88 -28.26 -3.17
N GLU A 30 8.56 -28.55 -4.29
CA GLU A 30 10.01 -28.77 -4.31
C GLU A 30 10.79 -27.54 -3.84
N LEU A 31 10.27 -26.33 -4.10
CA LEU A 31 10.82 -25.07 -3.64
C LEU A 31 10.48 -24.80 -2.16
N GLY A 32 9.68 -25.65 -1.50
CA GLY A 32 9.23 -25.48 -0.11
C GLY A 32 8.15 -24.43 0.04
N LEU A 33 7.43 -24.15 -1.04
CA LEU A 33 6.34 -23.18 -1.09
C LEU A 33 5.00 -23.94 -1.12
N ASP A 34 3.99 -23.39 -0.45
CA ASP A 34 2.62 -23.90 -0.51
C ASP A 34 1.95 -23.42 -1.83
N PRO A 35 1.55 -24.33 -2.75
CA PRO A 35 0.89 -23.96 -3.99
C PRO A 35 -0.38 -23.11 -3.80
N ALA A 36 -1.05 -23.24 -2.65
CA ALA A 36 -2.22 -22.44 -2.32
C ALA A 36 -1.88 -20.98 -1.96
N ARG A 37 -0.60 -20.67 -1.75
CA ARG A 37 -0.12 -19.37 -1.28
C ARG A 37 0.83 -18.68 -2.24
N VAL A 38 0.94 -19.17 -3.47
CA VAL A 38 1.79 -18.59 -4.51
C VAL A 38 0.97 -18.14 -5.70
N ALA A 39 1.49 -17.16 -6.43
CA ALA A 39 1.11 -16.89 -7.81
C ALA A 39 2.30 -17.17 -8.72
N VAL A 40 2.02 -17.72 -9.88
CA VAL A 40 3.02 -18.16 -10.84
C VAL A 40 2.77 -17.44 -12.16
N GLU A 41 3.85 -16.89 -12.74
CA GLU A 41 3.89 -16.39 -14.11
C GLU A 41 4.83 -17.30 -14.90
N ARG A 42 4.43 -17.69 -16.10
CA ARG A 42 5.21 -18.46 -17.05
C ARG A 42 5.35 -17.65 -18.33
N ASN A 43 6.54 -17.33 -18.75
CA ASN A 43 6.81 -16.64 -20.02
C ASN A 43 5.96 -15.36 -20.19
N LEU A 44 5.84 -14.55 -19.13
CA LEU A 44 5.03 -13.32 -19.03
C LEU A 44 3.51 -13.55 -19.02
N GLU A 45 3.03 -14.79 -18.88
CA GLU A 45 1.61 -15.11 -18.71
C GLU A 45 1.33 -15.70 -17.33
N ILE A 46 0.26 -15.22 -16.68
CA ILE A 46 -0.14 -15.74 -15.36
C ILE A 46 -0.73 -17.13 -15.52
N VAL A 47 -0.21 -18.10 -14.76
CA VAL A 47 -0.81 -19.43 -14.61
C VAL A 47 -1.86 -19.37 -13.49
N PRO A 48 -3.16 -19.57 -13.80
CA PRO A 48 -4.19 -19.53 -12.78
C PRO A 48 -3.92 -20.57 -11.69
N ARG A 49 -4.07 -20.17 -10.42
CA ARG A 49 -3.80 -21.04 -9.26
C ARG A 49 -4.59 -22.36 -9.32
N THR A 50 -5.80 -22.33 -9.87
CA THR A 50 -6.65 -23.52 -10.02
C THR A 50 -6.09 -24.54 -11.00
N THR A 51 -5.15 -24.16 -11.85
CA THR A 51 -4.56 -25.04 -12.87
C THR A 51 -3.10 -25.40 -12.60
N LEU A 52 -2.51 -24.95 -11.49
CA LEU A 52 -1.10 -25.20 -11.14
C LEU A 52 -0.76 -26.71 -11.08
N ALA A 53 -1.70 -27.55 -10.69
CA ALA A 53 -1.50 -29.00 -10.63
C ALA A 53 -1.60 -29.67 -12.01
N ASP A 54 -2.25 -29.04 -12.98
CA ASP A 54 -2.52 -29.62 -14.29
C ASP A 54 -1.55 -29.11 -15.36
N VAL A 55 -0.96 -27.94 -15.15
CA VAL A 55 -0.03 -27.33 -16.12
C VAL A 55 1.38 -27.82 -15.86
N ILE A 56 1.97 -28.43 -16.90
CA ILE A 56 3.31 -29.02 -16.84
C ILE A 56 4.36 -27.98 -17.25
N VAL A 57 5.45 -27.95 -16.49
CA VAL A 57 6.62 -27.10 -16.76
C VAL A 57 7.38 -27.64 -17.97
N ALA A 58 7.75 -26.77 -18.92
CA ALA A 58 8.46 -27.10 -20.12
C ALA A 58 9.95 -26.69 -20.06
N ASP A 59 10.75 -27.34 -20.87
CA ASP A 59 12.17 -27.00 -21.04
C ASP A 59 12.31 -25.57 -21.58
N GLY A 60 13.13 -24.76 -20.93
CA GLY A 60 13.34 -23.35 -21.30
C GLY A 60 12.33 -22.38 -20.72
N ASP A 61 11.37 -22.81 -19.90
CA ASP A 61 10.41 -21.88 -19.28
C ASP A 61 11.12 -20.84 -18.39
N GLU A 62 10.70 -19.59 -18.53
CA GLU A 62 10.99 -18.50 -17.60
C GLU A 62 9.81 -18.35 -16.64
N ILE A 63 10.07 -18.57 -15.35
CA ILE A 63 9.04 -18.70 -14.32
C ILE A 63 9.31 -17.66 -13.23
N GLU A 64 8.29 -16.87 -12.91
CA GLU A 64 8.31 -15.99 -11.74
C GLU A 64 7.31 -16.51 -10.70
N ILE A 65 7.80 -16.80 -9.50
CA ILE A 65 6.97 -17.25 -8.37
C ILE A 65 6.98 -16.17 -7.31
N VAL A 66 5.78 -15.68 -6.98
CA VAL A 66 5.58 -14.72 -5.88
C VAL A 66 4.68 -15.35 -4.82
N THR A 67 4.93 -15.04 -3.56
CA THR A 67 4.09 -15.48 -2.45
C THR A 67 3.59 -14.31 -1.64
N PHE A 68 2.36 -14.45 -1.18
CA PHE A 68 1.74 -13.58 -0.19
C PHE A 68 0.88 -14.43 0.71
N VAL A 69 0.77 -14.07 1.98
CA VAL A 69 -0.18 -14.70 2.88
C VAL A 69 -1.41 -13.83 2.96
N GLY A 70 -2.56 -14.40 2.71
CA GLY A 70 -3.81 -13.73 2.52
C GLY A 70 -4.20 -12.83 3.68
N GLY A 71 -4.69 -11.63 3.35
CA GLY A 71 -5.50 -10.83 4.25
C GLY A 71 -6.91 -11.42 4.29
N GLY A 72 -7.39 -11.76 5.47
CA GLY A 72 -8.80 -12.09 5.65
C GLY A 72 -9.62 -10.83 5.83
N ASP A 73 -10.89 -10.86 5.42
CA ASP A 73 -11.86 -9.86 5.82
C ASP A 73 -11.98 -9.89 7.35
N HIS A 74 -11.74 -8.74 7.98
CA HIS A 74 -11.94 -8.59 9.41
C HIS A 74 -13.29 -7.95 9.65
N GLU A 75 -14.10 -8.57 10.48
CA GLU A 75 -15.16 -7.85 11.17
C GLU A 75 -14.48 -6.90 12.17
N VAL A 76 -14.41 -5.63 11.79
CA VAL A 76 -13.95 -4.58 12.71
C VAL A 76 -15.09 -4.33 13.70
N PRO A 77 -14.84 -4.37 15.02
CA PRO A 77 -15.85 -3.98 15.99
C PRO A 77 -16.30 -2.56 15.65
N GLN A 78 -17.61 -2.36 15.54
CA GLN A 78 -18.18 -1.04 15.30
C GLN A 78 -17.90 -0.17 16.52
N ASP A 79 -16.82 0.60 16.47
CA ASP A 79 -16.68 1.76 17.34
C ASP A 79 -17.50 2.89 16.71
N LEU A 80 -18.48 3.33 17.46
CA LEU A 80 -19.44 4.36 17.05
C LEU A 80 -18.85 5.78 17.00
N GLY A 81 -17.52 5.92 17.22
CA GLY A 81 -16.92 7.25 17.39
C GLY A 81 -16.57 7.97 16.10
N ASP A 82 -15.61 7.50 15.33
CA ASP A 82 -15.08 8.18 14.13
C ASP A 82 -14.43 7.20 13.18
N SER A 83 -15.22 6.34 12.59
CA SER A 83 -14.79 5.40 11.57
C SER A 83 -14.79 6.01 10.17
N TRP A 84 -14.08 5.38 9.24
CA TRP A 84 -14.12 5.68 7.81
C TRP A 84 -14.24 4.39 7.02
N THR A 85 -14.79 4.47 5.82
CA THR A 85 -15.07 3.29 5.01
C THR A 85 -14.42 3.42 3.64
N VAL A 86 -13.77 2.36 3.17
CA VAL A 86 -13.22 2.23 1.83
C VAL A 86 -13.55 0.85 1.27
N ALA A 87 -14.07 0.79 0.05
CA ALA A 87 -14.45 -0.47 -0.62
C ALA A 87 -15.33 -1.37 0.29
N GLY A 88 -16.30 -0.78 0.99
CA GLY A 88 -17.21 -1.50 1.89
C GLY A 88 -16.60 -1.99 3.21
N ARG A 89 -15.32 -1.74 3.47
CA ARG A 89 -14.61 -2.08 4.72
C ARG A 89 -14.54 -0.86 5.62
N THR A 90 -14.86 -1.03 6.89
CA THR A 90 -14.85 0.05 7.90
C THR A 90 -13.63 -0.07 8.79
N PHE A 91 -12.94 1.05 9.02
CA PHE A 91 -11.75 1.17 9.83
C PHE A 91 -11.90 2.29 10.87
N THR A 92 -11.26 2.11 12.02
CA THR A 92 -11.19 3.11 13.08
C THR A 92 -9.87 3.88 13.04
N SER A 93 -8.78 3.19 12.69
CA SER A 93 -7.48 3.84 12.49
C SER A 93 -7.43 4.58 11.16
N ARG A 94 -7.04 5.85 11.22
CA ARG A 94 -6.83 6.71 10.04
C ARG A 94 -5.36 6.76 9.61
N LEU A 95 -4.52 5.91 10.24
CA LEU A 95 -3.10 5.77 9.92
C LEU A 95 -2.87 4.46 9.19
N ILE A 96 -2.36 4.53 7.96
CA ILE A 96 -1.85 3.41 7.19
C ILE A 96 -0.33 3.43 7.26
N VAL A 97 0.30 2.28 7.49
CA VAL A 97 1.76 2.19 7.64
C VAL A 97 2.36 1.29 6.56
N GLY A 98 3.46 1.75 5.97
CA GLY A 98 4.26 0.91 5.08
C GLY A 98 5.16 -0.05 5.87
N THR A 99 5.56 -1.13 5.22
CA THR A 99 6.36 -2.20 5.84
C THR A 99 7.82 -2.26 5.34
N GLY A 100 8.25 -1.29 4.55
CA GLY A 100 9.61 -1.23 4.03
C GLY A 100 10.58 -0.48 4.94
N LYS A 101 11.90 -0.68 4.72
CA LYS A 101 13.03 0.06 5.34
C LYS A 101 13.32 -0.21 6.82
N TYR A 102 12.51 -0.98 7.53
CA TYR A 102 12.82 -1.38 8.91
C TYR A 102 14.06 -2.28 8.97
N LYS A 103 14.77 -2.26 10.09
CA LYS A 103 15.98 -3.06 10.28
C LYS A 103 15.70 -4.55 10.46
N SER A 104 14.52 -4.88 10.99
CA SER A 104 14.07 -6.26 11.15
C SER A 104 12.52 -6.35 11.10
N PHE A 105 11.99 -7.56 10.96
CA PHE A 105 10.55 -7.79 11.01
C PHE A 105 9.96 -7.55 12.40
N GLU A 106 10.74 -7.79 13.46
CA GLU A 106 10.35 -7.53 14.85
C GLU A 106 10.16 -6.02 15.08
N GLU A 107 11.10 -5.19 14.61
CA GLU A 107 11.00 -3.73 14.68
C GLU A 107 9.79 -3.23 13.89
N ASN A 108 9.57 -3.78 12.69
CA ASN A 108 8.41 -3.48 11.85
C ASN A 108 7.09 -3.81 12.59
N ALA A 109 6.96 -5.04 13.09
CA ALA A 109 5.77 -5.46 13.83
C ALA A 109 5.52 -4.62 15.09
N ALA A 110 6.57 -4.28 15.84
CA ALA A 110 6.47 -3.41 17.00
C ALA A 110 6.02 -1.98 16.62
N ALA A 111 6.52 -1.42 15.52
CA ALA A 111 6.11 -0.12 15.02
C ALA A 111 4.65 -0.13 14.53
N VAL A 112 4.24 -1.16 13.79
CA VAL A 112 2.83 -1.35 13.35
C VAL A 112 1.91 -1.45 14.56
N ALA A 113 2.24 -2.26 15.56
CA ALA A 113 1.45 -2.36 16.78
C ALA A 113 1.34 -1.01 17.52
N ALA A 114 2.44 -0.27 17.65
CA ALA A 114 2.47 1.04 18.31
C ALA A 114 1.70 2.12 17.54
N SER A 115 1.62 2.01 16.21
CA SER A 115 0.85 2.91 15.35
C SER A 115 -0.66 2.72 15.48
N GLY A 116 -1.12 1.56 15.91
CA GLY A 116 -2.53 1.18 15.90
C GLY A 116 -3.12 1.09 14.50
N ALA A 117 -2.29 0.96 13.45
CA ALA A 117 -2.74 0.83 12.08
C ALA A 117 -3.50 -0.49 11.88
N GLU A 118 -4.61 -0.42 11.16
CA GLU A 118 -5.43 -1.57 10.77
C GLU A 118 -5.14 -1.98 9.31
N ILE A 119 -4.40 -1.15 8.58
CA ILE A 119 -3.97 -1.39 7.20
C ILE A 119 -2.45 -1.21 7.12
N VAL A 120 -1.76 -2.16 6.48
CA VAL A 120 -0.35 -2.02 6.13
C VAL A 120 -0.13 -2.22 4.64
N THR A 121 0.73 -1.38 4.03
CA THR A 121 1.11 -1.60 2.64
C THR A 121 2.21 -2.64 2.54
N VAL A 122 2.10 -3.52 1.56
CA VAL A 122 3.07 -4.56 1.27
C VAL A 122 3.49 -4.52 -0.19
N ALA A 123 4.79 -4.55 -0.45
CA ALA A 123 5.31 -4.62 -1.81
C ALA A 123 5.21 -6.05 -2.33
N VAL A 124 4.74 -6.19 -3.57
CA VAL A 124 4.79 -7.46 -4.30
C VAL A 124 6.24 -7.73 -4.70
N ARG A 125 6.86 -8.77 -4.14
CA ARG A 125 8.27 -9.11 -4.34
C ARG A 125 8.43 -10.56 -4.78
N ARG A 126 9.49 -10.82 -5.55
CA ARG A 126 9.93 -12.18 -5.87
C ARG A 126 10.32 -12.91 -4.58
N VAL A 127 9.91 -14.17 -4.49
CA VAL A 127 10.32 -15.03 -3.37
C VAL A 127 11.81 -15.36 -3.50
N ASN A 128 12.54 -15.32 -2.38
CA ASN A 128 13.90 -15.86 -2.34
C ASN A 128 13.84 -17.39 -2.31
N ILE A 129 14.05 -18.01 -3.46
CA ILE A 129 14.00 -19.48 -3.62
C ILE A 129 15.29 -20.17 -3.14
N SER A 130 16.36 -19.42 -2.91
CA SER A 130 17.65 -19.94 -2.44
C SER A 130 17.70 -20.12 -0.93
N ASP A 131 16.89 -19.38 -0.17
CA ASP A 131 16.80 -19.47 1.28
C ASP A 131 15.37 -19.73 1.73
N ARG A 132 15.05 -21.02 1.92
CA ARG A 132 13.73 -21.47 2.35
C ARG A 132 13.46 -21.25 3.85
N SER A 133 14.49 -20.91 4.62
CA SER A 133 14.38 -20.66 6.05
C SER A 133 14.17 -19.17 6.38
N ALA A 134 14.21 -18.30 5.38
CA ALA A 134 14.02 -16.87 5.58
C ALA A 134 12.59 -16.59 6.10
N PRO A 135 12.46 -15.87 7.22
CA PRO A 135 11.17 -15.54 7.77
C PRO A 135 10.38 -14.63 6.82
N LEU A 136 9.06 -14.72 6.87
CA LEU A 136 8.15 -13.89 6.09
C LEU A 136 7.57 -12.79 6.98
N LEU A 137 7.24 -11.64 6.38
CA LEU A 137 6.60 -10.52 7.11
C LEU A 137 5.37 -10.94 7.89
N MET A 138 4.61 -11.87 7.36
CA MET A 138 3.36 -12.35 7.94
C MET A 138 3.53 -13.29 9.14
N ASP A 139 4.74 -13.77 9.38
CA ASP A 139 5.06 -14.48 10.62
C ASP A 139 5.09 -13.53 11.82
N TYR A 140 5.21 -12.22 11.53
CA TYR A 140 5.32 -11.13 12.52
C TYR A 140 4.09 -10.21 12.55
N ILE A 141 3.44 -9.99 11.41
CA ILE A 141 2.24 -9.17 11.29
C ILE A 141 1.10 -10.07 10.81
N ASP A 142 0.21 -10.45 11.72
CA ASP A 142 -0.86 -11.40 11.47
C ASP A 142 -1.88 -10.84 10.45
N PRO A 143 -2.00 -11.43 9.25
CA PRO A 143 -2.94 -10.96 8.22
C PRO A 143 -4.41 -11.18 8.60
N LYS A 144 -4.70 -11.92 9.68
CA LYS A 144 -6.05 -12.05 10.23
C LYS A 144 -6.45 -10.85 11.09
N LYS A 145 -5.49 -10.03 11.52
CA LYS A 145 -5.71 -8.86 12.38
C LYS A 145 -5.48 -7.55 11.64
N ILE A 146 -4.63 -7.57 10.63
CA ILE A 146 -4.21 -6.39 9.87
C ILE A 146 -4.55 -6.59 8.40
N THR A 147 -5.21 -5.63 7.78
CA THR A 147 -5.50 -5.65 6.34
C THR A 147 -4.21 -5.37 5.56
N TYR A 148 -3.82 -6.32 4.72
CA TYR A 148 -2.71 -6.14 3.79
C TYR A 148 -3.19 -5.41 2.54
N LEU A 149 -2.47 -4.35 2.18
CA LEU A 149 -2.73 -3.52 1.00
C LEU A 149 -1.53 -3.67 0.03
N PRO A 150 -1.57 -4.64 -0.90
CA PRO A 150 -0.51 -4.79 -1.90
C PRO A 150 -0.36 -3.54 -2.74
N ASN A 151 0.90 -3.16 -3.03
CA ASN A 151 1.20 -1.98 -3.82
C ASN A 151 2.08 -2.28 -5.04
N THR A 152 2.07 -1.36 -5.99
CA THR A 152 2.88 -1.41 -7.21
C THR A 152 4.16 -0.58 -7.11
N ALA A 153 4.73 -0.49 -5.91
CA ALA A 153 5.95 0.28 -5.66
C ALA A 153 7.07 -0.11 -6.63
N GLY A 154 7.59 0.88 -7.36
CA GLY A 154 8.65 0.70 -8.34
C GLY A 154 8.19 0.34 -9.75
N CYS A 155 6.90 0.38 -10.05
CA CYS A 155 6.37 0.29 -11.43
C CYS A 155 6.43 1.65 -12.11
N PHE A 156 6.89 1.67 -13.38
CA PHE A 156 7.02 2.88 -14.20
C PHE A 156 6.09 2.87 -15.41
N THR A 157 5.31 1.82 -15.60
CA THR A 157 4.31 1.70 -16.67
C THR A 157 3.00 1.15 -16.11
N ALA A 158 1.88 1.47 -16.76
CA ALA A 158 0.58 0.91 -16.42
C ALA A 158 0.60 -0.62 -16.52
N ASP A 159 1.23 -1.14 -17.56
CA ASP A 159 1.24 -2.58 -17.83
C ASP A 159 2.00 -3.38 -16.74
N ASP A 160 3.13 -2.84 -16.24
CA ASP A 160 3.86 -3.43 -15.10
C ASP A 160 3.03 -3.39 -13.81
N ALA A 161 2.36 -2.27 -13.54
CA ALA A 161 1.51 -2.12 -12.37
C ALA A 161 0.32 -3.11 -12.41
N ILE A 162 -0.36 -3.21 -13.54
CA ILE A 162 -1.48 -4.14 -13.76
C ILE A 162 -1.01 -5.58 -13.56
N ARG A 163 0.10 -5.97 -14.20
CA ARG A 163 0.69 -7.30 -14.06
C ARG A 163 1.02 -7.62 -12.60
N THR A 164 1.63 -6.67 -11.89
CA THR A 164 2.00 -6.81 -10.47
C THR A 164 0.77 -7.07 -9.59
N LEU A 165 -0.33 -6.34 -9.81
CA LEU A 165 -1.54 -6.53 -9.01
C LEU A 165 -2.32 -7.80 -9.37
N ARG A 166 -2.28 -8.23 -10.63
CA ARG A 166 -2.81 -9.55 -11.02
C ARG A 166 -2.07 -10.68 -10.30
N LEU A 167 -0.73 -10.60 -10.21
CA LEU A 167 0.07 -11.55 -9.43
C LEU A 167 -0.29 -11.49 -7.93
N ALA A 168 -0.46 -10.30 -7.37
CA ALA A 168 -0.90 -10.16 -5.98
C ALA A 168 -2.25 -10.85 -5.74
N ARG A 169 -3.23 -10.64 -6.62
CA ARG A 169 -4.54 -11.28 -6.52
C ARG A 169 -4.47 -12.81 -6.61
N GLU A 170 -3.69 -13.34 -7.53
CA GLU A 170 -3.48 -14.79 -7.61
C GLU A 170 -2.81 -15.35 -6.34
N ALA A 171 -1.85 -14.62 -5.76
CA ALA A 171 -1.14 -15.06 -4.56
C ALA A 171 -2.02 -15.03 -3.29
N GLY A 172 -2.87 -14.02 -3.12
CA GLY A 172 -3.55 -13.79 -1.84
C GLY A 172 -5.03 -13.40 -1.93
N GLY A 173 -5.61 -13.31 -3.12
CA GLY A 173 -7.02 -12.98 -3.31
C GLY A 173 -7.37 -11.50 -3.09
N TRP A 174 -6.37 -10.61 -3.02
CA TRP A 174 -6.60 -9.19 -2.74
C TRP A 174 -7.17 -8.45 -3.94
N ASN A 175 -8.33 -7.81 -3.75
CA ASN A 175 -8.90 -6.85 -4.69
C ASN A 175 -8.63 -5.41 -4.24
N LEU A 176 -8.63 -5.13 -2.92
CA LEU A 176 -8.21 -3.85 -2.39
C LEU A 176 -6.69 -3.72 -2.51
N VAL A 177 -6.23 -2.73 -3.27
CA VAL A 177 -4.82 -2.58 -3.66
C VAL A 177 -4.41 -1.12 -3.68
N LYS A 178 -3.12 -0.82 -3.52
CA LYS A 178 -2.57 0.51 -3.72
C LYS A 178 -1.88 0.57 -5.08
N LEU A 179 -2.43 1.41 -5.96
CA LEU A 179 -1.85 1.65 -7.28
C LEU A 179 -0.94 2.88 -7.23
N GLU A 180 0.29 2.71 -7.69
CA GLU A 180 1.21 3.80 -8.04
C GLU A 180 1.92 3.46 -9.35
N VAL A 181 2.02 4.43 -10.25
CA VAL A 181 2.84 4.36 -11.47
C VAL A 181 3.76 5.56 -11.48
N LEU A 182 5.06 5.33 -11.39
CA LEU A 182 6.06 6.39 -11.27
C LEU A 182 6.43 6.93 -12.65
N GLY A 183 6.56 8.25 -12.77
CA GLY A 183 6.97 8.92 -14.01
C GLY A 183 8.49 9.08 -14.10
N GLU A 184 9.17 9.23 -12.94
CA GLU A 184 10.58 9.55 -12.94
C GLU A 184 11.26 9.02 -11.68
N ALA A 185 12.41 8.34 -11.85
CA ALA A 185 13.08 7.61 -10.78
C ALA A 185 13.71 8.51 -9.69
N LYS A 186 14.03 9.77 -10.00
CA LYS A 186 14.69 10.68 -9.06
C LYS A 186 13.69 11.36 -8.13
N SER A 187 12.56 11.80 -8.66
CA SER A 187 11.54 12.51 -7.90
C SER A 187 10.44 11.60 -7.36
N LEU A 188 10.24 10.42 -7.98
CA LEU A 188 9.17 9.47 -7.71
C LEU A 188 7.76 10.10 -7.80
N TYR A 189 7.63 11.15 -8.62
CA TYR A 189 6.31 11.69 -8.97
C TYR A 189 5.54 10.68 -9.81
N PRO A 190 4.22 10.57 -9.64
CA PRO A 190 3.42 9.65 -10.43
C PRO A 190 3.26 10.15 -11.88
N ASP A 191 3.29 9.23 -12.84
CA ASP A 191 2.82 9.48 -14.20
C ASP A 191 1.30 9.38 -14.22
N MET A 192 0.62 10.52 -14.22
CA MET A 192 -0.84 10.55 -14.11
C MET A 192 -1.54 9.94 -15.32
N ARG A 193 -0.92 9.96 -16.51
CA ARG A 193 -1.49 9.32 -17.71
C ARG A 193 -1.48 7.80 -17.59
N GLU A 194 -0.33 7.24 -17.21
CA GLU A 194 -0.18 5.81 -16.98
C GLU A 194 -0.99 5.35 -15.75
N THR A 195 -1.06 6.18 -14.71
CA THR A 195 -1.88 5.90 -13.50
C THR A 195 -3.37 5.81 -13.85
N LEU A 196 -3.90 6.75 -14.64
CA LEU A 196 -5.30 6.73 -15.07
C LEU A 196 -5.61 5.49 -15.93
N LYS A 197 -4.74 5.18 -16.91
CA LYS A 197 -4.84 3.97 -17.75
C LYS A 197 -4.89 2.70 -16.90
N ALA A 198 -3.99 2.58 -15.91
CA ALA A 198 -3.95 1.42 -15.02
C ALA A 198 -5.21 1.34 -14.16
N THR A 199 -5.70 2.47 -13.62
CA THR A 199 -6.93 2.53 -12.81
C THR A 199 -8.12 2.00 -13.60
N GLU A 200 -8.35 2.48 -14.83
CA GLU A 200 -9.45 2.03 -15.67
C GLU A 200 -9.44 0.53 -15.95
N VAL A 201 -8.25 -0.03 -16.20
CA VAL A 201 -8.10 -1.48 -16.45
C VAL A 201 -8.40 -2.28 -15.19
N LEU A 202 -7.79 -1.89 -14.07
CA LEU A 202 -7.94 -2.60 -12.80
C LEU A 202 -9.38 -2.58 -12.30
N VAL A 203 -10.07 -1.45 -12.39
CA VAL A 203 -11.48 -1.34 -12.00
C VAL A 203 -12.37 -2.26 -12.86
N ARG A 204 -12.16 -2.28 -14.18
CA ARG A 204 -12.88 -3.22 -15.08
C ARG A 204 -12.63 -4.68 -14.74
N GLU A 205 -11.49 -5.00 -14.17
CA GLU A 205 -11.14 -6.36 -13.71
C GLU A 205 -11.61 -6.67 -12.28
N GLY A 206 -12.34 -5.75 -11.64
CA GLY A 206 -12.90 -5.93 -10.31
C GLY A 206 -11.91 -5.69 -9.17
N PHE A 207 -10.81 -4.99 -9.42
CA PHE A 207 -9.97 -4.45 -8.36
C PHE A 207 -10.61 -3.21 -7.73
N GLU A 208 -10.21 -2.92 -6.51
CA GLU A 208 -10.61 -1.77 -5.70
C GLU A 208 -9.36 -0.90 -5.42
N PRO A 209 -8.89 -0.10 -6.42
CA PRO A 209 -7.63 0.61 -6.30
C PRO A 209 -7.76 1.86 -5.43
N MET A 210 -6.92 1.99 -4.41
CA MET A 210 -6.54 3.22 -3.74
C MET A 210 -5.37 3.81 -4.52
N VAL A 211 -5.51 5.04 -5.06
CA VAL A 211 -4.61 5.50 -6.12
C VAL A 211 -3.71 6.65 -5.67
N TYR A 212 -2.39 6.41 -5.66
CA TYR A 212 -1.37 7.44 -5.48
C TYR A 212 -1.35 8.42 -6.66
N CYS A 213 -1.41 9.70 -6.38
CA CYS A 213 -1.49 10.74 -7.40
C CYS A 213 -0.77 12.04 -7.01
N VAL A 214 -0.62 12.95 -7.95
CA VAL A 214 -0.25 14.34 -7.68
C VAL A 214 -1.35 15.05 -6.89
N ASP A 215 -1.01 16.14 -6.22
CA ASP A 215 -1.94 17.01 -5.49
C ASP A 215 -2.72 17.96 -6.43
N ASP A 216 -3.23 17.40 -7.53
CA ASP A 216 -4.03 18.13 -8.52
C ASP A 216 -5.51 17.72 -8.39
N PRO A 217 -6.43 18.68 -8.09
CA PRO A 217 -7.85 18.41 -7.97
C PRO A 217 -8.50 17.86 -9.26
N ILE A 218 -7.97 18.20 -10.43
CA ILE A 218 -8.49 17.70 -11.71
C ILE A 218 -8.10 16.22 -11.88
N ALA A 219 -6.83 15.89 -11.63
CA ALA A 219 -6.35 14.52 -11.69
C ALA A 219 -7.07 13.62 -10.64
N ALA A 220 -7.27 14.13 -9.43
CA ALA A 220 -8.03 13.45 -8.38
C ALA A 220 -9.45 13.09 -8.82
N LYS A 221 -10.16 14.06 -9.42
CA LYS A 221 -11.51 13.87 -9.96
C LYS A 221 -11.54 12.83 -11.10
N GLN A 222 -10.57 12.86 -12.02
CA GLN A 222 -10.49 11.89 -13.11
C GLN A 222 -10.29 10.45 -12.58
N LEU A 223 -9.47 10.28 -11.55
CA LEU A 223 -9.27 8.98 -10.90
C LEU A 223 -10.53 8.47 -10.21
N GLU A 224 -11.27 9.35 -9.52
CA GLU A 224 -12.58 9.01 -8.94
C GLU A 224 -13.58 8.58 -10.02
N GLU A 225 -13.68 9.34 -11.11
CA GLU A 225 -14.53 9.03 -12.26
C GLU A 225 -14.13 7.69 -12.94
N ALA A 226 -12.84 7.33 -12.91
CA ALA A 226 -12.35 6.05 -13.39
C ALA A 226 -12.65 4.88 -12.44
N GLY A 227 -13.17 5.14 -11.24
CA GLY A 227 -13.59 4.14 -10.26
C GLY A 227 -12.57 3.84 -9.16
N ALA A 228 -11.59 4.72 -8.91
CA ALA A 228 -10.74 4.62 -7.73
C ALA A 228 -11.59 4.64 -6.45
N VAL A 229 -11.30 3.73 -5.51
CA VAL A 229 -12.04 3.64 -4.25
C VAL A 229 -11.50 4.58 -3.16
N ALA A 230 -10.32 5.13 -3.36
CA ALA A 230 -9.74 6.21 -2.56
C ALA A 230 -8.70 6.99 -3.39
N ILE A 231 -8.58 8.29 -3.13
CA ILE A 231 -7.59 9.17 -3.74
C ILE A 231 -6.47 9.42 -2.73
N MET A 232 -5.22 9.24 -3.17
CA MET A 232 -4.05 9.31 -2.30
C MET A 232 -3.05 10.37 -2.82
N PRO A 233 -3.35 11.67 -2.66
CA PRO A 233 -2.48 12.74 -3.14
C PRO A 233 -1.17 12.78 -2.33
N LEU A 234 -0.06 13.09 -3.00
CA LEU A 234 1.20 13.36 -2.32
C LEU A 234 1.15 14.70 -1.57
N GLY A 235 1.73 14.75 -0.39
CA GLY A 235 2.03 16.01 0.30
C GLY A 235 3.35 16.62 -0.19
N ALA A 236 4.31 15.75 -0.52
CA ALA A 236 5.63 16.04 -1.10
C ALA A 236 6.20 14.72 -1.69
N PRO A 237 7.33 14.74 -2.42
CA PRO A 237 7.93 13.52 -2.98
C PRO A 237 8.09 12.39 -1.97
N ILE A 238 7.95 11.14 -2.43
CA ILE A 238 8.11 9.94 -1.60
C ILE A 238 9.46 9.97 -0.86
N GLY A 239 9.42 9.78 0.47
CA GLY A 239 10.62 9.73 1.31
C GLY A 239 11.32 11.06 1.55
N SER A 240 10.76 12.18 1.09
CA SER A 240 11.37 13.51 1.25
C SER A 240 11.24 14.09 2.67
N GLY A 241 10.18 13.74 3.40
CA GLY A 241 9.91 14.31 4.72
C GLY A 241 9.63 15.82 4.74
N LEU A 242 9.27 16.40 3.59
CA LEU A 242 9.04 17.85 3.44
C LEU A 242 7.67 18.31 3.95
N GLY A 243 6.79 17.39 4.35
CA GLY A 243 5.45 17.70 4.83
C GLY A 243 4.46 18.05 3.72
N ILE A 244 3.34 18.68 4.09
CA ILE A 244 2.29 19.09 3.15
C ILE A 244 2.66 20.42 2.51
N GLN A 245 3.12 20.38 1.26
CA GLN A 245 3.62 21.56 0.55
C GLN A 245 2.49 22.46 0.05
N ASN A 246 1.38 21.90 -0.41
CA ASN A 246 0.26 22.67 -0.91
C ASN A 246 -1.04 22.32 -0.18
N ARG A 247 -1.30 23.04 0.90
CA ARG A 247 -2.51 22.84 1.71
C ARG A 247 -3.78 23.21 0.97
N VAL A 248 -3.70 24.11 -0.01
CA VAL A 248 -4.87 24.59 -0.77
C VAL A 248 -5.36 23.48 -1.69
N THR A 249 -4.46 22.86 -2.47
CA THR A 249 -4.86 21.80 -3.41
C THR A 249 -5.35 20.54 -2.65
N ILE A 250 -4.71 20.15 -1.54
CA ILE A 250 -5.21 19.05 -0.72
C ILE A 250 -6.64 19.34 -0.22
N ARG A 251 -6.90 20.56 0.24
CA ARG A 251 -8.26 20.93 0.68
C ARG A 251 -9.26 20.88 -0.48
N LEU A 252 -8.91 21.40 -1.67
CA LEU A 252 -9.77 21.34 -2.85
C LEU A 252 -10.09 19.90 -3.24
N ILE A 253 -9.12 18.98 -3.14
CA ILE A 253 -9.35 17.55 -3.37
C ILE A 253 -10.34 17.00 -2.33
N VAL A 254 -10.12 17.26 -1.04
CA VAL A 254 -11.02 16.80 0.05
C VAL A 254 -12.44 17.33 -0.14
N GLU A 255 -12.60 18.62 -0.47
CA GLU A 255 -13.92 19.25 -0.68
C GLU A 255 -14.65 18.72 -1.93
N GLY A 256 -13.91 18.28 -2.94
CA GLY A 256 -14.48 17.79 -4.20
C GLY A 256 -14.71 16.27 -4.26
N ALA A 257 -14.02 15.51 -3.46
CA ALA A 257 -14.03 14.04 -3.51
C ALA A 257 -15.31 13.44 -2.89
N LYS A 258 -15.79 12.35 -3.47
CA LYS A 258 -16.89 11.52 -2.96
C LYS A 258 -16.38 10.18 -2.38
N VAL A 259 -15.09 9.91 -2.55
CA VAL A 259 -14.36 8.77 -1.99
C VAL A 259 -13.36 9.25 -0.96
N PRO A 260 -12.86 8.40 -0.06
CA PRO A 260 -11.86 8.79 0.92
C PRO A 260 -10.60 9.41 0.30
N VAL A 261 -10.09 10.45 0.95
CA VAL A 261 -8.84 11.13 0.57
C VAL A 261 -7.81 10.89 1.67
N LEU A 262 -6.67 10.30 1.30
CA LEU A 262 -5.58 10.03 2.24
C LEU A 262 -4.29 10.68 1.72
N VAL A 263 -3.62 11.49 2.53
CA VAL A 263 -2.28 11.95 2.14
C VAL A 263 -1.31 10.78 2.11
N ASP A 264 -0.62 10.63 0.98
CA ASP A 264 0.39 9.59 0.76
C ASP A 264 1.70 10.25 0.33
N ALA A 265 2.77 9.93 0.98
CA ALA A 265 4.09 10.51 0.76
C ALA A 265 4.31 11.95 1.31
N GLY A 266 5.56 12.24 1.58
CA GLY A 266 6.02 13.55 2.03
C GLY A 266 5.94 13.79 3.53
N VAL A 267 5.12 13.06 4.28
CA VAL A 267 5.04 13.18 5.74
C VAL A 267 6.38 12.79 6.36
N GLY A 268 6.97 13.70 7.15
CA GLY A 268 8.26 13.51 7.79
C GLY A 268 8.19 13.46 9.31
N THR A 269 7.15 14.05 9.91
CA THR A 269 6.98 14.09 11.36
C THR A 269 5.51 14.22 11.77
N ALA A 270 5.24 14.15 13.07
CA ALA A 270 3.91 14.17 13.67
C ALA A 270 3.09 15.40 13.26
N SER A 271 3.70 16.59 13.19
CA SER A 271 2.98 17.81 12.79
C SER A 271 2.45 17.73 11.34
N ASP A 272 3.15 17.06 10.44
CA ASP A 272 2.68 16.91 9.05
C ASP A 272 1.43 16.02 8.97
N ALA A 273 1.41 14.96 9.78
CA ALA A 273 0.25 14.07 9.89
C ALA A 273 -0.95 14.81 10.49
N ALA A 274 -0.75 15.60 11.55
CA ALA A 274 -1.81 16.44 12.13
C ALA A 274 -2.36 17.44 11.10
N VAL A 275 -1.49 18.10 10.34
CA VAL A 275 -1.90 19.05 9.28
C VAL A 275 -2.76 18.36 8.23
N ALA A 276 -2.40 17.16 7.76
CA ALA A 276 -3.21 16.41 6.80
C ALA A 276 -4.63 16.15 7.33
N MET A 277 -4.73 15.74 8.60
CA MET A 277 -6.01 15.48 9.22
C MET A 277 -6.83 16.77 9.48
N GLU A 278 -6.18 17.87 9.85
CA GLU A 278 -6.81 19.19 10.00
C GLU A 278 -7.35 19.76 8.69
N LEU A 279 -6.77 19.36 7.55
CA LEU A 279 -7.29 19.69 6.22
C LEU A 279 -8.55 18.92 5.84
N GLY A 280 -8.92 17.90 6.62
CA GLY A 280 -10.10 17.08 6.42
C GLY A 280 -9.85 15.76 5.69
N CYS A 281 -8.59 15.37 5.50
CA CYS A 281 -8.29 14.05 4.95
C CYS A 281 -8.88 12.93 5.81
N ASP A 282 -9.25 11.82 5.18
CA ASP A 282 -9.79 10.64 5.88
C ASP A 282 -8.69 9.82 6.56
N GLY A 283 -7.46 9.94 6.11
CA GLY A 283 -6.31 9.28 6.70
C GLY A 283 -4.97 9.77 6.13
N VAL A 284 -3.92 9.13 6.62
CA VAL A 284 -2.54 9.38 6.18
C VAL A 284 -1.82 8.05 6.02
N LEU A 285 -1.10 7.87 4.91
CA LEU A 285 -0.17 6.77 4.73
C LEU A 285 1.25 7.26 4.90
N MET A 286 2.06 6.54 5.68
CA MET A 286 3.48 6.83 5.85
C MET A 286 4.30 5.56 6.08
N ASN A 287 5.56 5.61 5.70
CA ASN A 287 6.52 4.54 5.96
C ASN A 287 7.86 5.13 6.43
N THR A 288 8.57 5.83 5.56
CA THR A 288 9.94 6.32 5.79
C THR A 288 10.07 7.15 7.07
N ALA A 289 9.09 8.02 7.35
CA ALA A 289 9.07 8.86 8.54
C ALA A 289 9.10 8.05 9.86
N ILE A 290 8.53 6.85 9.85
CA ILE A 290 8.57 5.93 10.99
C ILE A 290 9.83 5.08 10.93
N ALA A 291 10.05 4.37 9.81
CA ALA A 291 11.12 3.36 9.69
C ALA A 291 12.54 3.94 9.80
N GLU A 292 12.77 5.17 9.34
CA GLU A 292 14.07 5.85 9.42
C GLU A 292 14.23 6.75 10.67
N ALA A 293 13.22 6.81 11.54
CA ALA A 293 13.37 7.47 12.82
C ALA A 293 14.42 6.78 13.71
N ARG A 294 15.06 7.50 14.61
CA ARG A 294 16.01 6.90 15.58
C ARG A 294 15.34 5.84 16.46
N ASP A 295 14.06 6.01 16.73
CA ASP A 295 13.20 5.09 17.48
C ASP A 295 11.88 4.95 16.71
N PRO A 296 11.77 3.95 15.81
CA PRO A 296 10.58 3.73 14.98
C PRO A 296 9.31 3.49 15.79
N VAL A 297 9.40 2.77 16.89
CA VAL A 297 8.23 2.44 17.73
C VAL A 297 7.67 3.70 18.40
N ARG A 298 8.54 4.55 18.92
CA ARG A 298 8.15 5.84 19.51
C ARG A 298 7.59 6.79 18.46
N MET A 299 8.18 6.82 17.26
CA MET A 299 7.67 7.63 16.17
C MET A 299 6.31 7.15 15.69
N ALA A 300 6.10 5.84 15.57
CA ALA A 300 4.79 5.26 15.22
C ALA A 300 3.70 5.70 16.20
N ARG A 301 4.00 5.68 17.50
CA ARG A 301 3.08 6.18 18.53
C ARG A 301 2.83 7.69 18.40
N ALA A 302 3.86 8.48 18.11
CA ALA A 302 3.72 9.92 17.90
C ALA A 302 2.83 10.22 16.70
N MET A 303 3.00 9.48 15.60
CA MET A 303 2.17 9.61 14.40
C MET A 303 0.70 9.25 14.66
N LYS A 304 0.44 8.18 15.42
CA LYS A 304 -0.92 7.83 15.86
C LYS A 304 -1.58 9.00 16.59
N LEU A 305 -0.92 9.53 17.61
CA LEU A 305 -1.44 10.65 18.40
C LEU A 305 -1.66 11.91 17.56
N ALA A 306 -0.79 12.16 16.58
CA ALA A 306 -0.92 13.30 15.67
C ALA A 306 -2.13 13.17 14.74
N VAL A 307 -2.36 11.98 14.19
CA VAL A 307 -3.54 11.67 13.34
C VAL A 307 -4.82 11.85 14.17
N GLU A 308 -4.87 11.29 15.37
CA GLU A 308 -6.01 11.42 16.27
C GLU A 308 -6.27 12.89 16.65
N SER A 309 -5.22 13.62 17.04
CA SER A 309 -5.30 15.05 17.39
C SER A 309 -5.80 15.91 16.24
N GLY A 310 -5.21 15.73 15.03
CA GLY A 310 -5.61 16.49 13.85
C GLY A 310 -7.06 16.21 13.46
N ARG A 311 -7.51 14.96 13.58
CA ARG A 311 -8.91 14.59 13.33
C ARG A 311 -9.86 15.22 14.32
N LEU A 312 -9.54 15.20 15.59
CA LEU A 312 -10.33 15.87 16.64
C LEU A 312 -10.41 17.38 16.39
N ALA A 313 -9.30 18.01 16.02
CA ALA A 313 -9.26 19.44 15.68
C ALA A 313 -10.15 19.76 14.47
N TYR A 314 -10.10 18.94 13.41
CA TYR A 314 -10.96 19.09 12.24
C TYR A 314 -12.44 19.00 12.60
N ARG A 315 -12.84 17.97 13.36
CA ARG A 315 -14.23 17.76 13.80
C ARG A 315 -14.74 18.82 14.76
N SER A 316 -13.85 19.38 15.58
CA SER A 316 -14.20 20.47 16.49
C SER A 316 -14.46 21.80 15.77
N GLY A 317 -13.98 21.91 14.54
CA GLY A 317 -14.03 23.14 13.77
C GLY A 317 -12.95 24.14 14.21
N ARG A 318 -12.28 24.72 13.23
CA ARG A 318 -11.27 25.74 13.47
C ARG A 318 -11.92 27.10 13.71
N MET A 319 -11.39 27.89 14.65
CA MET A 319 -11.76 29.30 14.76
C MET A 319 -11.47 30.06 13.46
N GLY A 320 -12.28 31.05 13.14
CA GLY A 320 -12.09 31.91 11.97
C GLY A 320 -10.75 32.64 11.99
N LEU A 321 -10.09 32.74 10.83
CA LEU A 321 -8.89 33.56 10.72
C LEU A 321 -9.26 35.01 10.77
N ARG A 322 -8.52 35.78 11.61
CA ARG A 322 -8.69 37.24 11.76
C ARG A 322 -7.43 37.95 11.29
N ARG A 323 -7.61 39.03 10.58
CA ARG A 323 -6.49 39.86 10.11
C ARG A 323 -5.83 40.65 11.24
N TYR A 324 -6.65 41.08 12.22
CA TYR A 324 -6.19 41.85 13.35
C TYR A 324 -6.38 41.05 14.65
N ALA A 325 -5.61 41.43 15.66
CA ALA A 325 -5.73 40.83 16.98
C ALA A 325 -7.14 41.04 17.55
N ASP A 326 -7.64 40.02 18.23
CA ASP A 326 -8.86 40.07 19.01
C ASP A 326 -8.50 39.64 20.43
N PRO A 327 -8.58 40.55 21.41
CA PRO A 327 -8.12 40.25 22.75
C PRO A 327 -8.98 39.18 23.40
N SER A 328 -8.34 38.18 23.98
CA SER A 328 -9.02 37.08 24.70
C SER A 328 -9.59 37.53 26.05
N SER A 329 -9.14 38.70 26.56
CA SER A 329 -9.67 39.33 27.77
C SER A 329 -10.17 40.72 27.45
N PRO A 330 -11.28 41.19 28.07
CA PRO A 330 -11.74 42.54 27.88
C PRO A 330 -10.64 43.57 28.21
N LEU A 331 -10.41 44.53 27.30
CA LEU A 331 -9.43 45.59 27.51
C LEU A 331 -10.06 46.75 28.35
N ALA A 332 -11.38 46.77 28.53
CA ALA A 332 -12.06 47.73 29.35
C ALA A 332 -12.15 47.24 30.80
N GLY A 333 -11.86 48.09 31.75
CA GLY A 333 -11.92 47.77 33.18
C GLY A 333 -10.63 47.24 33.79
N LEU A 334 -9.50 47.40 33.09
CA LEU A 334 -8.18 47.18 33.69
C LEU A 334 -7.89 48.29 34.68
N ILE A 335 -7.43 47.90 35.90
CA ILE A 335 -7.03 48.80 36.98
C ILE A 335 -5.72 49.49 36.59
#